data_aa514a808e0f874cb6a16a6cdf5eacdd
#
_entry.id   aa514a808e0f874cb6a16a6cdf5eacdd
#
_cell.length_a   1.000
_cell.length_b   1.000
_cell.length_c   1.000
_cell.angle_alpha   90.00
_cell.angle_beta   90.00
_cell.angle_gamma   90.00
#
_symmetry.space_group_name_H-M   'P 1'
#
loop_
_entity.id
_entity.type
_entity.pdbx_description
1 polymer ?
#
loop_
_entity_poly.entity_id
_entity_poly.type
_entity_poly.pdbx_seq_one_letter_code
_entity_poly.pdbx_strand_id
1 'polypeptide(L)'
;GFGFLPGAAWNELRREALDKLLEKRSEVTPHAVQAFQMPTYPAHTVGQLPALAARFANAAQCPAEAAEKLQYLIFPITEAESIPEAWRGKTLLELPRVMFGRLEQKTAARLDALQDAGFAGAVVNNPAQLRYTDGWTLYGGLGLNVTNPMSAARYASLGVQGMLLQPETALTAMQAVAPGVPTAALCYGHLPLMLTRACPLRNVRDCGKCPGGGTLRDRKGRDFTVTCSAPGGAGVRTVFNPVPLYMGERLRELPVDVAVAAFTTETPARVFQILDLLFNAQPFDSEFTRGLYYTNN
;
A
#
# COMPACT_ATOMS: atom_id res chain seq x y z
N GLY A 1 63.91 27.13 -6.88
CA GLY A 1 63.95 25.76 -7.34
C GLY A 1 62.70 25.01 -6.83
N PHE A 2 61.92 24.43 -7.71
CA PHE A 2 60.87 23.53 -7.31
C PHE A 2 61.50 22.25 -6.76
N GLY A 3 61.31 21.98 -5.46
CA GLY A 3 61.80 20.75 -4.84
C GLY A 3 61.06 19.53 -5.43
N PHE A 4 61.80 18.53 -5.88
CA PHE A 4 61.30 17.26 -6.33
C PHE A 4 60.80 16.48 -5.10
N LEU A 5 59.54 16.18 -5.05
CA LEU A 5 58.94 15.31 -4.04
C LEU A 5 58.83 13.88 -4.60
N PRO A 6 59.37 12.87 -3.90
CA PRO A 6 59.23 11.47 -4.30
C PRO A 6 57.74 11.06 -4.35
N GLY A 7 57.39 10.15 -5.28
CA GLY A 7 56.01 9.68 -5.43
C GLY A 7 55.39 9.10 -4.13
N ALA A 8 56.24 8.53 -3.25
CA ALA A 8 55.80 8.07 -1.93
C ALA A 8 55.28 9.21 -1.04
N ALA A 9 55.98 10.37 -1.04
CA ALA A 9 55.57 11.54 -0.26
C ALA A 9 54.23 12.14 -0.76
N TRP A 10 53.98 12.15 -2.08
CA TRP A 10 52.71 12.54 -2.65
C TRP A 10 51.56 11.60 -2.24
N ASN A 11 51.81 10.30 -2.19
CA ASN A 11 50.82 9.33 -1.77
C ASN A 11 50.50 9.43 -0.26
N GLU A 12 51.49 9.76 0.56
CA GLU A 12 51.33 9.99 1.99
C GLU A 12 50.50 11.25 2.25
N LEU A 13 50.82 12.38 1.62
CA LEU A 13 50.05 13.61 1.68
C LEU A 13 48.57 13.41 1.26
N ARG A 14 48.36 12.63 0.21
CA ARG A 14 47.02 12.33 -0.26
C ARG A 14 46.23 11.50 0.76
N ARG A 15 46.85 10.49 1.38
CA ARG A 15 46.21 9.70 2.43
C ARG A 15 45.88 10.56 3.64
N GLU A 16 46.84 11.35 4.12
CA GLU A 16 46.62 12.25 5.26
C GLU A 16 45.50 13.26 4.99
N ALA A 17 45.45 13.85 3.80
CA ALA A 17 44.39 14.77 3.41
C ALA A 17 43.01 14.08 3.36
N LEU A 18 42.97 12.85 2.83
CA LEU A 18 41.71 12.06 2.81
C LEU A 18 41.28 11.66 4.20
N ASP A 19 42.19 11.26 5.07
CA ASP A 19 41.88 10.88 6.46
C ASP A 19 41.32 12.08 7.23
N LYS A 20 41.98 13.25 7.12
CA LYS A 20 41.45 14.50 7.72
C LYS A 20 40.11 14.92 7.14
N LEU A 21 39.87 14.73 5.86
CA LEU A 21 38.58 15.01 5.25
C LEU A 21 37.51 14.06 5.77
N LEU A 22 37.81 12.77 5.88
CA LEU A 22 36.89 11.77 6.43
C LEU A 22 36.56 12.06 7.90
N GLU A 23 37.58 12.40 8.70
CA GLU A 23 37.41 12.79 10.09
C GLU A 23 36.46 13.99 10.21
N LYS A 24 36.74 15.08 9.45
CA LYS A 24 35.83 16.25 9.46
C LYS A 24 34.42 15.97 8.95
N ARG A 25 34.25 15.08 7.99
CA ARG A 25 32.94 14.70 7.48
C ARG A 25 32.18 13.77 8.43
N SER A 26 32.87 13.05 9.28
CA SER A 26 32.29 12.19 10.32
C SER A 26 32.05 12.92 11.64
N GLU A 27 32.54 14.16 11.80
CA GLU A 27 32.19 14.98 12.96
C GLU A 27 30.67 15.20 13.03
N VAL A 28 30.04 14.59 14.03
CA VAL A 28 28.63 14.80 14.33
C VAL A 28 28.53 15.88 15.41
N THR A 29 27.93 17.01 15.07
CA THR A 29 27.60 18.03 16.08
C THR A 29 26.49 17.45 16.98
N PRO A 30 26.74 17.25 18.29
CA PRO A 30 25.70 16.75 19.18
C PRO A 30 24.54 17.72 19.21
N HIS A 31 23.34 17.22 18.94
CA HIS A 31 22.11 18.00 19.16
C HIS A 31 21.72 17.90 20.64
N ALA A 32 21.20 19.00 21.20
CA ALA A 32 20.67 18.99 22.55
C ALA A 32 19.51 17.96 22.61
N VAL A 33 19.65 17.01 23.54
CA VAL A 33 18.59 16.03 23.79
C VAL A 33 17.47 16.74 24.55
N GLN A 34 16.31 16.86 23.94
CA GLN A 34 15.09 17.31 24.60
C GLN A 34 14.26 16.11 25.01
N ALA A 35 13.69 16.16 26.21
CA ALA A 35 12.74 15.16 26.66
C ALA A 35 11.50 15.20 25.73
N PHE A 36 11.24 14.10 25.03
CA PHE A 36 10.04 13.98 24.21
C PHE A 36 8.92 13.37 25.05
N GLN A 37 7.81 14.08 25.17
CA GLN A 37 6.60 13.54 25.78
C GLN A 37 5.78 12.84 24.70
N MET A 38 5.58 11.52 24.86
CA MET A 38 4.71 10.76 23.96
C MET A 38 3.28 11.26 24.08
N PRO A 39 2.64 11.69 22.97
CA PRO A 39 1.23 12.05 23.01
C PRO A 39 0.38 10.81 23.32
N THR A 40 -0.67 11.02 24.11
CA THR A 40 -1.66 9.99 24.42
C THR A 40 -2.78 10.06 23.38
N TYR A 41 -3.11 8.93 22.79
CA TYR A 41 -4.21 8.79 21.83
C TYR A 41 -5.33 7.92 22.43
N PRO A 42 -6.61 8.21 22.15
CA PRO A 42 -7.70 7.33 22.57
C PRO A 42 -7.58 5.97 21.90
N ALA A 43 -8.04 4.92 22.60
CA ALA A 43 -8.13 3.59 22.00
C ALA A 43 -9.39 3.47 21.14
N HIS A 44 -9.32 2.68 20.08
CA HIS A 44 -10.48 2.35 19.25
C HIS A 44 -11.44 1.41 20.01
N THR A 45 -12.74 1.62 19.85
CA THR A 45 -13.74 0.72 20.45
C THR A 45 -13.81 -0.57 19.64
N VAL A 46 -13.62 -1.70 20.31
CA VAL A 46 -13.70 -3.04 19.71
C VAL A 46 -15.12 -3.62 19.83
N GLY A 47 -15.50 -4.53 18.95
CA GLY A 47 -16.74 -5.32 19.04
C GLY A 47 -17.87 -4.86 18.12
N GLN A 48 -17.69 -3.77 17.40
CA GLN A 48 -18.59 -3.38 16.32
C GLN A 48 -18.23 -4.13 15.02
N LEU A 49 -19.23 -4.42 14.20
CA LEU A 49 -19.00 -4.95 12.86
C LEU A 49 -18.52 -3.81 11.97
N PRO A 50 -17.30 -3.87 11.42
CA PRO A 50 -16.82 -2.83 10.50
C PRO A 50 -17.64 -2.84 9.20
N ALA A 51 -17.79 -1.68 8.58
CA ALA A 51 -18.34 -1.59 7.24
C ALA A 51 -17.42 -2.28 6.23
N LEU A 52 -17.99 -2.86 5.17
CA LEU A 52 -17.18 -3.54 4.16
C LEU A 52 -16.88 -2.61 2.99
N ALA A 53 -15.62 -2.59 2.57
CA ALA A 53 -15.15 -2.01 1.33
C ALA A 53 -14.40 -3.06 0.51
N ALA A 54 -14.30 -2.87 -0.79
CA ALA A 54 -13.54 -3.78 -1.62
C ALA A 54 -12.66 -3.04 -2.63
N ARG A 55 -11.43 -3.53 -2.79
CA ARG A 55 -10.48 -3.12 -3.80
C ARG A 55 -10.45 -4.15 -4.92
N PHE A 56 -10.64 -3.71 -6.16
CA PHE A 56 -10.65 -4.53 -7.37
C PHE A 56 -9.47 -4.18 -8.27
N ALA A 57 -9.00 -5.14 -9.06
CA ALA A 57 -7.95 -4.88 -10.04
C ALA A 57 -8.47 -4.11 -11.27
N ASN A 58 -9.74 -4.30 -11.63
CA ASN A 58 -10.43 -3.61 -12.73
C ASN A 58 -11.94 -3.60 -12.50
N ALA A 59 -12.67 -2.78 -13.26
CA ALA A 59 -14.11 -2.62 -13.11
C ALA A 59 -14.89 -3.92 -13.42
N ALA A 60 -14.44 -4.72 -14.39
CA ALA A 60 -15.10 -5.98 -14.77
C ALA A 60 -15.04 -7.06 -13.67
N GLN A 61 -14.12 -6.91 -12.71
CA GLN A 61 -13.99 -7.84 -11.57
C GLN A 61 -15.09 -7.62 -10.52
N CYS A 62 -15.71 -6.43 -10.45
CA CYS A 62 -16.70 -6.07 -9.46
C CYS A 62 -18.10 -6.57 -9.84
N PRO A 63 -18.73 -7.49 -9.08
CA PRO A 63 -20.12 -7.85 -9.30
C PRO A 63 -21.06 -6.70 -8.93
N ALA A 64 -22.01 -6.34 -9.81
CA ALA A 64 -22.89 -5.20 -9.61
C ALA A 64 -23.73 -5.32 -8.31
N GLU A 65 -24.24 -6.50 -8.02
CA GLU A 65 -25.05 -6.78 -6.83
C GLU A 65 -24.25 -6.61 -5.52
N ALA A 66 -22.95 -6.96 -5.54
CA ALA A 66 -22.07 -6.77 -4.39
C ALA A 66 -21.68 -5.30 -4.23
N ALA A 67 -21.54 -4.58 -5.35
CA ALA A 67 -21.21 -3.16 -5.32
C ALA A 67 -22.22 -2.35 -4.49
N GLU A 68 -23.49 -2.67 -4.50
CA GLU A 68 -24.52 -1.96 -3.75
C GLU A 68 -24.33 -2.08 -2.23
N LYS A 69 -23.87 -3.23 -1.75
CA LYS A 69 -23.70 -3.55 -0.32
C LYS A 69 -22.38 -3.01 0.27
N LEU A 70 -21.42 -2.64 -0.58
CA LEU A 70 -20.13 -2.13 -0.16
C LEU A 70 -20.20 -0.63 0.13
N GLN A 71 -19.54 -0.18 1.21
CA GLN A 71 -19.45 1.23 1.55
C GLN A 71 -18.55 1.98 0.56
N TYR A 72 -17.42 1.41 0.21
CA TYR A 72 -16.49 1.95 -0.79
C TYR A 72 -16.08 0.89 -1.79
N LEU A 73 -15.93 1.32 -3.03
CA LEU A 73 -15.28 0.59 -4.11
C LEU A 73 -13.92 1.25 -4.35
N ILE A 74 -12.85 0.46 -4.42
CA ILE A 74 -11.50 0.98 -4.63
C ILE A 74 -10.98 0.41 -5.95
N PHE A 75 -10.64 1.28 -6.90
CA PHE A 75 -10.07 0.89 -8.19
C PHE A 75 -8.79 1.67 -8.48
N PRO A 76 -7.82 1.06 -9.18
CA PRO A 76 -6.69 1.82 -9.70
C PRO A 76 -7.17 3.02 -10.53
N ILE A 77 -6.51 4.16 -10.41
CA ILE A 77 -6.86 5.37 -11.18
C ILE A 77 -6.86 5.11 -12.71
N THR A 78 -6.12 4.09 -13.16
CA THR A 78 -6.11 3.68 -14.57
C THR A 78 -7.43 3.11 -15.07
N GLU A 79 -8.32 2.72 -14.17
CA GLU A 79 -9.63 2.15 -14.47
C GLU A 79 -10.76 3.18 -14.50
N ALA A 80 -10.48 4.46 -14.24
CA ALA A 80 -11.49 5.50 -14.01
C ALA A 80 -12.57 5.58 -15.10
N GLU A 81 -12.19 5.42 -16.39
CA GLU A 81 -13.13 5.47 -17.51
C GLU A 81 -14.00 4.22 -17.61
N SER A 82 -13.55 3.09 -17.08
CA SER A 82 -14.30 1.82 -17.10
C SER A 82 -15.30 1.71 -15.95
N ILE A 83 -15.26 2.63 -14.98
CA ILE A 83 -16.13 2.62 -13.80
C ILE A 83 -17.51 3.21 -14.16
N PRO A 84 -18.60 2.46 -13.95
CA PRO A 84 -19.96 2.97 -14.16
C PRO A 84 -20.21 4.26 -13.37
N GLU A 85 -20.90 5.21 -13.98
CA GLU A 85 -21.23 6.50 -13.35
C GLU A 85 -21.96 6.32 -12.02
N ALA A 86 -22.91 5.37 -11.95
CA ALA A 86 -23.66 5.05 -10.75
C ALA A 86 -22.78 4.60 -9.56
N TRP A 87 -21.56 4.17 -9.80
CA TRP A 87 -20.62 3.74 -8.73
C TRP A 87 -19.68 4.84 -8.28
N ARG A 88 -19.49 5.91 -9.07
CA ARG A 88 -18.46 6.94 -8.81
C ARG A 88 -18.59 7.60 -7.44
N GLY A 89 -19.82 7.91 -7.01
CA GLY A 89 -20.09 8.55 -5.71
C GLY A 89 -19.66 7.75 -4.47
N LYS A 90 -19.27 6.47 -4.61
CA LYS A 90 -18.65 5.64 -3.57
C LYS A 90 -17.33 4.99 -4.00
N THR A 91 -16.78 5.44 -5.12
CA THR A 91 -15.50 4.92 -5.62
C THR A 91 -14.35 5.81 -5.20
N LEU A 92 -13.32 5.17 -4.64
CA LEU A 92 -12.04 5.76 -4.34
C LEU A 92 -11.03 5.35 -5.43
N LEU A 93 -10.37 6.31 -6.04
CA LEU A 93 -9.34 6.08 -7.07
C LEU A 93 -7.99 5.82 -6.40
N GLU A 94 -7.48 4.60 -6.50
CA GLU A 94 -6.20 4.21 -5.92
C GLU A 94 -5.03 4.70 -6.78
N LEU A 95 -4.16 5.52 -6.18
CA LEU A 95 -2.92 5.97 -6.81
C LEU A 95 -1.84 4.90 -6.74
N PRO A 96 -0.92 4.82 -7.73
CA PRO A 96 0.14 3.83 -7.73
C PRO A 96 1.05 3.96 -6.49
N ARG A 97 1.38 2.83 -5.84
CA ARG A 97 2.31 2.82 -4.67
C ARG A 97 3.69 3.35 -5.02
N VAL A 98 4.15 3.09 -6.24
CA VAL A 98 5.48 3.46 -6.73
C VAL A 98 5.35 4.09 -8.10
N MET A 99 5.99 5.24 -8.28
CA MET A 99 5.98 5.99 -9.53
C MET A 99 7.42 6.30 -9.95
N PHE A 100 7.72 6.09 -11.24
CA PHE A 100 9.02 6.36 -11.83
C PHE A 100 8.89 7.20 -13.09
N GLY A 101 9.87 8.07 -13.31
CA GLY A 101 9.95 8.90 -14.50
C GLY A 101 8.71 9.80 -14.64
N ARG A 102 8.06 9.74 -15.79
CA ARG A 102 6.89 10.58 -16.09
C ARG A 102 5.56 10.09 -15.47
N LEU A 103 5.57 8.97 -14.71
CA LEU A 103 4.32 8.42 -14.18
C LEU A 103 3.68 9.35 -13.14
N GLU A 104 4.49 10.05 -12.34
CA GLU A 104 4.00 11.04 -11.37
C GLU A 104 3.23 12.16 -12.08
N GLN A 105 3.84 12.78 -13.11
CA GLN A 105 3.19 13.84 -13.88
C GLN A 105 1.91 13.37 -14.57
N LYS A 106 1.93 12.14 -15.13
CA LYS A 106 0.74 11.56 -15.76
C LYS A 106 -0.38 11.30 -14.75
N THR A 107 -0.02 10.85 -13.54
CA THR A 107 -0.99 10.60 -12.47
C THR A 107 -1.61 11.90 -11.97
N ALA A 108 -0.80 12.95 -11.78
CA ALA A 108 -1.28 14.27 -11.39
C ALA A 108 -2.25 14.84 -12.44
N ALA A 109 -1.84 14.89 -13.71
CA ALA A 109 -2.70 15.38 -14.80
C ALA A 109 -4.00 14.56 -14.95
N ARG A 110 -3.96 13.26 -14.65
CA ARG A 110 -5.15 12.42 -14.67
C ARG A 110 -6.09 12.72 -13.51
N LEU A 111 -5.57 12.97 -12.31
CA LEU A 111 -6.37 13.43 -11.17
C LEU A 111 -7.07 14.75 -11.47
N ASP A 112 -6.34 15.72 -12.01
CA ASP A 112 -6.91 17.01 -12.39
C ASP A 112 -8.07 16.84 -13.38
N ALA A 113 -7.89 15.98 -14.40
CA ALA A 113 -8.94 15.70 -15.38
C ALA A 113 -10.16 14.95 -14.82
N LEU A 114 -10.04 14.30 -13.67
CA LEU A 114 -11.11 13.52 -13.03
C LEU A 114 -11.76 14.23 -11.85
N GLN A 115 -11.32 15.43 -11.48
CA GLN A 115 -11.75 16.12 -10.27
C GLN A 115 -13.26 16.31 -10.20
N ASP A 116 -13.89 16.64 -11.32
CA ASP A 116 -15.34 16.87 -11.42
C ASP A 116 -16.12 15.64 -11.92
N ALA A 117 -15.48 14.48 -12.00
CA ALA A 117 -16.10 13.28 -12.53
C ALA A 117 -17.01 12.54 -11.53
N GLY A 118 -17.19 13.07 -10.31
CA GLY A 118 -18.10 12.55 -9.29
C GLY A 118 -17.56 11.39 -8.46
N PHE A 119 -16.23 11.15 -8.44
CA PHE A 119 -15.61 10.15 -7.58
C PHE A 119 -15.60 10.58 -6.11
N ALA A 120 -15.77 9.62 -5.19
CA ALA A 120 -15.82 9.88 -3.74
C ALA A 120 -14.48 10.35 -3.16
N GLY A 121 -13.37 10.03 -3.79
CA GLY A 121 -12.05 10.44 -3.31
C GLY A 121 -10.90 9.69 -3.96
N ALA A 122 -9.69 9.90 -3.44
CA ALA A 122 -8.47 9.23 -3.89
C ALA A 122 -7.74 8.53 -2.75
N VAL A 123 -7.19 7.33 -3.03
CA VAL A 123 -6.33 6.60 -2.10
C VAL A 123 -4.88 6.91 -2.40
N VAL A 124 -4.21 7.60 -1.48
CA VAL A 124 -2.79 7.94 -1.57
C VAL A 124 -1.93 6.83 -0.96
N ASN A 125 -0.91 6.42 -1.68
CA ASN A 125 0.00 5.34 -1.31
C ASN A 125 1.46 5.81 -1.10
N ASN A 126 1.72 7.11 -1.30
CA ASN A 126 3.04 7.70 -1.14
C ASN A 126 2.87 9.15 -0.64
N PRO A 127 3.62 9.60 0.40
CA PRO A 127 3.51 10.97 0.90
C PRO A 127 3.72 12.06 -0.17
N ALA A 128 4.53 11.79 -1.20
CA ALA A 128 4.74 12.72 -2.30
C ALA A 128 3.45 13.00 -3.10
N GLN A 129 2.47 12.13 -3.05
CA GLN A 129 1.19 12.30 -3.74
C GLN A 129 0.34 13.43 -3.15
N LEU A 130 0.54 13.75 -1.88
CA LEU A 130 -0.15 14.88 -1.22
C LEU A 130 0.11 16.24 -1.88
N ARG A 131 1.17 16.35 -2.70
CA ARG A 131 1.53 17.60 -3.39
C ARG A 131 0.64 17.96 -4.58
N TYR A 132 -0.13 17.00 -5.10
CA TYR A 132 -0.95 17.18 -6.31
C TYR A 132 -2.34 16.54 -6.17
N THR A 133 -2.85 16.49 -4.95
CA THR A 133 -4.18 15.95 -4.66
C THR A 133 -5.11 17.02 -4.06
N ASP A 134 -4.83 18.29 -4.33
CA ASP A 134 -5.67 19.40 -3.88
C ASP A 134 -7.10 19.25 -4.43
N GLY A 135 -8.08 19.52 -3.59
CA GLY A 135 -9.50 19.37 -3.94
C GLY A 135 -10.06 17.95 -3.85
N TRP A 136 -9.22 16.94 -3.57
CA TRP A 136 -9.66 15.56 -3.39
C TRP A 136 -9.90 15.20 -1.93
N THR A 137 -10.93 14.41 -1.65
CA THR A 137 -11.05 13.69 -0.38
C THR A 137 -10.03 12.57 -0.36
N LEU A 138 -9.11 12.59 0.62
CA LEU A 138 -7.95 11.71 0.64
C LEU A 138 -8.10 10.57 1.65
N TYR A 139 -7.76 9.37 1.21
CA TYR A 139 -7.64 8.17 2.03
C TYR A 139 -6.24 7.58 1.93
N GLY A 140 -5.68 7.15 3.04
CA GLY A 140 -4.37 6.51 3.08
C GLY A 140 -4.45 5.03 2.74
N GLY A 141 -3.67 4.58 1.75
CA GLY A 141 -3.54 3.17 1.38
C GLY A 141 -2.36 2.48 2.06
N LEU A 142 -2.15 1.20 1.73
CA LEU A 142 -1.05 0.37 2.27
C LEU A 142 0.34 1.00 2.10
N GLY A 143 0.53 1.81 1.08
CA GLY A 143 1.83 2.44 0.80
C GLY A 143 2.26 3.51 1.82
N LEU A 144 1.35 4.01 2.66
CA LEU A 144 1.68 4.96 3.74
C LEU A 144 2.27 4.29 4.97
N ASN A 145 2.25 2.95 5.06
CA ASN A 145 2.83 2.16 6.16
C ASN A 145 2.37 2.60 7.56
N VAL A 146 1.07 2.80 7.73
CA VAL A 146 0.52 3.24 9.03
C VAL A 146 0.43 2.05 9.98
N THR A 147 1.23 2.07 11.04
CA THR A 147 1.33 0.99 12.05
C THR A 147 1.18 1.48 13.48
N ASN A 148 1.14 2.79 13.70
CA ASN A 148 1.13 3.38 15.04
C ASN A 148 0.34 4.71 15.07
N PRO A 149 -0.12 5.15 16.25
CA PRO A 149 -0.95 6.34 16.37
C PRO A 149 -0.25 7.65 15.95
N MET A 150 1.06 7.74 16.08
CA MET A 150 1.79 8.96 15.68
C MET A 150 1.79 9.16 14.17
N SER A 151 2.08 8.11 13.40
CA SER A 151 2.02 8.16 11.93
C SER A 151 0.59 8.42 11.46
N ALA A 152 -0.40 7.78 12.08
CA ALA A 152 -1.81 7.99 11.79
C ALA A 152 -2.23 9.45 12.03
N ALA A 153 -1.93 10.01 13.20
CA ALA A 153 -2.22 11.41 13.54
C ALA A 153 -1.50 12.39 12.61
N ARG A 154 -0.26 12.07 12.20
CA ARG A 154 0.47 12.91 11.24
C ARG A 154 -0.22 12.94 9.88
N TYR A 155 -0.65 11.81 9.33
CA TYR A 155 -1.37 11.80 8.06
C TYR A 155 -2.74 12.47 8.17
N ALA A 156 -3.47 12.27 9.28
CA ALA A 156 -4.71 13.00 9.53
C ALA A 156 -4.48 14.53 9.54
N SER A 157 -3.41 15.02 10.17
CA SER A 157 -3.05 16.45 10.16
C SER A 157 -2.66 16.99 8.78
N LEU A 158 -2.34 16.11 7.84
CA LEU A 158 -2.06 16.42 6.42
C LEU A 158 -3.31 16.33 5.53
N GLY A 159 -4.50 16.15 6.11
CA GLY A 159 -5.76 16.12 5.37
C GLY A 159 -6.23 14.73 4.94
N VAL A 160 -5.55 13.65 5.35
CA VAL A 160 -6.02 12.28 5.09
C VAL A 160 -7.20 11.98 6.00
N GLN A 161 -8.36 11.68 5.42
CA GLN A 161 -9.65 11.54 6.11
C GLN A 161 -10.01 10.11 6.52
N GLY A 162 -9.17 9.15 6.22
CA GLY A 162 -9.28 7.75 6.64
C GLY A 162 -8.07 6.98 6.16
N MET A 163 -7.70 5.87 6.80
CA MET A 163 -6.47 5.18 6.44
C MET A 163 -6.51 3.68 6.67
N LEU A 164 -5.91 2.95 5.73
CA LEU A 164 -5.70 1.52 5.82
C LEU A 164 -4.44 1.22 6.63
N LEU A 165 -4.61 0.52 7.74
CA LEU A 165 -3.53 0.07 8.61
C LEU A 165 -2.76 -1.08 7.94
N GLN A 166 -1.48 -1.19 8.27
CA GLN A 166 -0.64 -2.26 7.73
C GLN A 166 -1.08 -3.64 8.25
N PRO A 167 -1.16 -4.66 7.37
CA PRO A 167 -1.52 -6.02 7.78
C PRO A 167 -0.47 -6.71 8.67
N GLU A 168 0.69 -6.08 8.85
CA GLU A 168 1.71 -6.51 9.81
C GLU A 168 1.45 -6.03 11.24
N THR A 169 0.45 -5.16 11.43
CA THR A 169 0.06 -4.63 12.74
C THR A 169 -0.85 -5.63 13.45
N ALA A 170 -0.47 -6.07 14.66
CA ALA A 170 -1.31 -6.96 15.47
C ALA A 170 -2.61 -6.26 15.89
N LEU A 171 -3.69 -7.02 16.10
CA LEU A 171 -5.00 -6.46 16.49
C LEU A 171 -4.91 -5.59 17.75
N THR A 172 -4.12 -6.00 18.74
CA THR A 172 -3.88 -5.23 19.96
C THR A 172 -3.21 -3.88 19.70
N ALA A 173 -2.28 -3.83 18.75
CA ALA A 173 -1.64 -2.58 18.34
C ALA A 173 -2.57 -1.71 17.49
N MET A 174 -3.37 -2.31 16.60
CA MET A 174 -4.38 -1.58 15.82
C MET A 174 -5.38 -0.85 16.72
N GLN A 175 -5.76 -1.47 17.84
CA GLN A 175 -6.69 -0.88 18.80
C GLN A 175 -6.19 0.47 19.36
N ALA A 176 -4.88 0.64 19.45
CA ALA A 176 -4.27 1.90 19.90
C ALA A 176 -4.20 2.97 18.80
N VAL A 177 -4.52 2.63 17.53
CA VAL A 177 -4.46 3.57 16.40
C VAL A 177 -5.83 4.21 16.19
N ALA A 178 -6.12 5.28 16.92
CA ALA A 178 -7.36 6.05 16.82
C ALA A 178 -7.05 7.53 16.55
N PRO A 179 -6.72 7.91 15.29
CA PRO A 179 -6.23 9.24 14.96
C PRO A 179 -7.32 10.32 14.85
N GLY A 180 -8.56 10.03 15.21
CA GLY A 180 -9.71 10.92 15.05
C GLY A 180 -10.32 10.90 13.64
N VAL A 181 -9.83 10.03 12.76
CA VAL A 181 -10.40 9.72 11.44
C VAL A 181 -10.60 8.21 11.31
N PRO A 182 -11.53 7.74 10.44
CA PRO A 182 -11.78 6.32 10.24
C PRO A 182 -10.52 5.54 9.90
N THR A 183 -10.41 4.36 10.49
CA THR A 183 -9.35 3.39 10.18
C THR A 183 -9.91 2.18 9.45
N ALA A 184 -9.08 1.54 8.66
CA ALA A 184 -9.42 0.34 7.91
C ALA A 184 -8.34 -0.74 8.10
N ALA A 185 -8.74 -2.02 7.97
CA ALA A 185 -7.82 -3.15 7.92
C ALA A 185 -8.22 -4.13 6.82
N LEU A 186 -7.26 -4.89 6.31
CA LEU A 186 -7.56 -5.95 5.35
C LEU A 186 -8.32 -7.09 6.05
N CYS A 187 -9.43 -7.50 5.46
CA CYS A 187 -10.17 -8.70 5.88
C CYS A 187 -10.07 -9.85 4.88
N TYR A 188 -9.70 -9.56 3.64
CA TYR A 188 -9.40 -10.54 2.60
C TYR A 188 -8.35 -10.00 1.65
N GLY A 189 -7.48 -10.90 1.15
CA GLY A 189 -6.64 -10.66 -0.02
C GLY A 189 -5.23 -11.22 0.09
N HIS A 190 -4.61 -11.41 -1.06
CA HIS A 190 -3.21 -11.77 -1.13
C HIS A 190 -2.33 -10.60 -0.75
N LEU A 191 -1.49 -10.77 0.29
CA LEU A 191 -0.62 -9.70 0.78
C LEU A 191 0.51 -9.41 -0.21
N PRO A 192 0.78 -8.14 -0.56
CA PRO A 192 1.91 -7.77 -1.40
C PRO A 192 3.23 -7.90 -0.62
N LEU A 193 4.05 -8.88 -0.96
CA LEU A 193 5.33 -9.16 -0.30
C LEU A 193 6.49 -8.34 -0.86
N MET A 194 6.45 -8.06 -2.17
CA MET A 194 7.56 -7.38 -2.85
C MET A 194 7.06 -6.51 -3.99
N LEU A 195 7.65 -5.32 -4.10
CA LEU A 195 7.54 -4.43 -5.26
C LEU A 195 8.89 -4.36 -5.95
N THR A 196 8.95 -4.63 -7.25
CA THR A 196 10.21 -4.61 -8.02
C THR A 196 10.06 -4.01 -9.41
N ARG A 197 11.07 -3.27 -9.86
CA ARG A 197 11.19 -2.84 -11.25
C ARG A 197 11.70 -3.94 -12.16
N ALA A 198 12.65 -4.75 -11.67
CA ALA A 198 13.11 -5.92 -12.40
C ALA A 198 11.99 -6.95 -12.48
N CYS A 199 11.75 -7.49 -13.67
CA CYS A 199 10.75 -8.54 -13.83
C CYS A 199 11.33 -9.88 -13.40
N PRO A 200 10.81 -10.53 -12.35
CA PRO A 200 11.32 -11.83 -11.92
C PRO A 200 11.02 -12.95 -12.92
N LEU A 201 10.12 -12.70 -13.89
CA LEU A 201 9.76 -13.65 -14.95
C LEU A 201 10.51 -13.39 -16.26
N ARG A 202 11.45 -12.44 -16.32
CA ARG A 202 12.10 -12.00 -17.55
C ARG A 202 12.88 -13.10 -18.26
N ASN A 203 13.45 -14.01 -17.51
CA ASN A 203 14.27 -15.10 -18.05
C ASN A 203 13.43 -16.24 -18.67
N VAL A 204 12.14 -16.30 -18.37
CA VAL A 204 11.24 -17.35 -18.83
C VAL A 204 10.10 -16.84 -19.71
N ARG A 205 10.01 -15.51 -19.90
CA ARG A 205 8.92 -14.88 -20.65
C ARG A 205 9.36 -13.63 -21.39
N ASP A 206 8.94 -13.53 -22.67
CA ASP A 206 9.08 -12.30 -23.45
C ASP A 206 8.08 -11.25 -22.95
N CYS A 207 8.58 -10.06 -22.60
CA CYS A 207 7.79 -8.96 -22.08
C CYS A 207 6.74 -8.45 -23.08
N GLY A 208 7.06 -8.49 -24.40
CA GLY A 208 6.15 -8.06 -25.48
C GLY A 208 4.91 -8.96 -25.64
N LYS A 209 4.97 -10.18 -25.17
CA LYS A 209 3.88 -11.18 -25.20
C LYS A 209 3.33 -11.50 -23.80
N CYS A 210 3.72 -10.74 -22.79
CA CYS A 210 3.35 -10.99 -21.42
C CYS A 210 1.90 -10.55 -21.14
N PRO A 211 1.04 -11.41 -20.54
CA PRO A 211 -0.35 -11.04 -20.19
C PRO A 211 -0.45 -10.13 -18.96
N GLY A 212 0.64 -9.55 -18.47
CA GLY A 212 0.63 -8.67 -17.29
C GLY A 212 0.99 -9.34 -15.96
N GLY A 213 1.48 -10.59 -16.00
CA GLY A 213 1.87 -11.28 -14.78
C GLY A 213 2.16 -12.76 -14.99
N GLY A 214 2.24 -13.51 -13.91
CA GLY A 214 2.51 -14.95 -13.92
C GLY A 214 2.73 -15.49 -12.51
N THR A 215 3.43 -16.59 -12.42
CA THR A 215 3.66 -17.32 -11.16
C THR A 215 5.14 -17.56 -10.96
N LEU A 216 5.61 -17.34 -9.73
CA LEU A 216 6.90 -17.81 -9.24
C LEU A 216 6.68 -18.98 -8.31
N ARG A 217 7.42 -20.08 -8.51
CA ARG A 217 7.37 -21.23 -7.62
C ARG A 217 8.61 -21.28 -6.75
N ASP A 218 8.43 -21.38 -5.44
CA ASP A 218 9.54 -21.53 -4.50
C ASP A 218 10.04 -22.99 -4.41
N ARG A 219 11.09 -23.21 -3.62
CA ARG A 219 11.69 -24.54 -3.40
C ARG A 219 10.76 -25.51 -2.66
N LYS A 220 9.70 -25.02 -2.01
CA LYS A 220 8.68 -25.80 -1.31
C LYS A 220 7.46 -26.09 -2.17
N GLY A 221 7.49 -25.71 -3.46
CA GLY A 221 6.38 -25.90 -4.41
C GLY A 221 5.24 -24.90 -4.25
N ARG A 222 5.41 -23.82 -3.46
CA ARG A 222 4.40 -22.75 -3.30
C ARG A 222 4.42 -21.79 -4.48
N ASP A 223 3.26 -21.46 -5.00
CA ASP A 223 3.06 -20.56 -6.14
C ASP A 223 2.74 -19.13 -5.68
N PHE A 224 3.64 -18.20 -6.00
CA PHE A 224 3.50 -16.77 -5.71
C PHE A 224 3.01 -16.05 -6.96
N THR A 225 1.86 -15.42 -6.88
CA THR A 225 1.33 -14.61 -7.97
C THR A 225 2.18 -13.36 -8.18
N VAL A 226 2.50 -13.08 -9.44
CA VAL A 226 3.20 -11.86 -9.85
C VAL A 226 2.28 -11.07 -10.78
N THR A 227 2.00 -9.81 -10.46
CA THR A 227 1.30 -8.89 -11.37
C THR A 227 2.25 -7.80 -11.88
N CYS A 228 1.93 -7.18 -13.00
CA CYS A 228 2.69 -6.09 -13.60
C CYS A 228 1.78 -4.92 -13.94
N SER A 229 2.10 -3.72 -13.46
CA SER A 229 1.29 -2.52 -13.66
C SER A 229 1.35 -1.96 -15.09
N ALA A 230 2.35 -2.35 -15.89
CA ALA A 230 2.49 -1.93 -17.29
C ALA A 230 3.23 -3.01 -18.08
N PRO A 231 2.53 -4.02 -18.61
CA PRO A 231 3.12 -5.04 -19.49
C PRO A 231 3.75 -4.39 -20.73
N GLY A 232 4.91 -4.91 -21.15
CA GLY A 232 5.65 -4.35 -22.29
C GLY A 232 6.44 -3.07 -22.00
N GLY A 233 6.40 -2.54 -20.75
CA GLY A 233 6.99 -1.25 -20.39
C GLY A 233 7.73 -1.23 -19.06
N ALA A 234 7.92 -0.03 -18.54
CA ALA A 234 8.60 0.24 -17.27
C ALA A 234 7.69 0.05 -16.03
N GLY A 235 6.75 -0.90 -16.07
CA GLY A 235 5.85 -1.19 -14.97
C GLY A 235 6.55 -1.70 -13.72
N VAL A 236 5.86 -1.62 -12.60
CA VAL A 236 6.24 -2.23 -11.33
C VAL A 236 5.59 -3.61 -11.22
N ARG A 237 6.33 -4.58 -10.72
CA ARG A 237 5.84 -5.93 -10.47
C ARG A 237 5.60 -6.09 -8.99
N THR A 238 4.46 -6.68 -8.66
CA THR A 238 4.13 -7.03 -7.28
C THR A 238 4.10 -8.54 -7.16
N VAL A 239 4.85 -9.07 -6.20
CA VAL A 239 4.81 -10.48 -5.81
C VAL A 239 3.89 -10.58 -4.61
N PHE A 240 2.91 -11.47 -4.68
CA PHE A 240 1.91 -11.67 -3.63
C PHE A 240 2.13 -12.96 -2.86
N ASN A 241 1.65 -12.99 -1.62
CA ASN A 241 1.62 -14.18 -0.80
C ASN A 241 0.81 -15.30 -1.48
N PRO A 242 1.24 -16.58 -1.42
CA PRO A 242 0.56 -17.69 -2.08
C PRO A 242 -0.84 -17.97 -1.54
N VAL A 243 -1.10 -17.69 -0.26
CA VAL A 243 -2.42 -17.84 0.35
C VAL A 243 -2.98 -16.48 0.76
N PRO A 244 -4.30 -16.24 0.61
CA PRO A 244 -4.89 -14.98 1.03
C PRO A 244 -4.96 -14.86 2.55
N LEU A 245 -4.90 -13.63 3.04
CA LEU A 245 -5.41 -13.30 4.37
C LEU A 245 -6.93 -13.43 4.36
N TYR A 246 -7.53 -13.94 5.43
CA TYR A 246 -8.97 -14.00 5.59
C TYR A 246 -9.40 -13.80 7.04
N MET A 247 -10.38 -12.91 7.26
CA MET A 247 -10.95 -12.57 8.58
C MET A 247 -12.49 -12.63 8.61
N GLY A 248 -13.15 -13.21 7.61
CA GLY A 248 -14.61 -13.12 7.44
C GLY A 248 -15.43 -13.50 8.67
N GLU A 249 -15.20 -14.67 9.25
CA GLU A 249 -15.89 -15.12 10.46
C GLU A 249 -15.45 -14.39 11.75
N ARG A 250 -14.39 -13.55 11.65
CA ARG A 250 -13.81 -12.79 12.76
C ARG A 250 -13.80 -11.27 12.50
N LEU A 251 -14.66 -10.77 11.62
CA LEU A 251 -14.70 -9.34 11.31
C LEU A 251 -14.90 -8.46 12.56
N ARG A 252 -15.65 -8.93 13.55
CA ARG A 252 -15.88 -8.20 14.80
C ARG A 252 -14.63 -8.08 15.70
N GLU A 253 -13.59 -8.85 15.41
CA GLU A 253 -12.32 -8.77 16.14
C GLU A 253 -11.40 -7.67 15.57
N LEU A 254 -11.71 -7.17 14.35
CA LEU A 254 -10.97 -6.06 13.75
C LEU A 254 -11.33 -4.74 14.46
N PRO A 255 -10.39 -4.07 15.15
CA PRO A 255 -10.65 -2.82 15.85
C PRO A 255 -10.55 -1.62 14.88
N VAL A 256 -11.38 -1.61 13.86
CA VAL A 256 -11.39 -0.61 12.78
C VAL A 256 -12.81 -0.30 12.32
N ASP A 257 -12.99 0.84 11.64
CA ASP A 257 -14.28 1.26 11.10
C ASP A 257 -14.64 0.54 9.80
N VAL A 258 -13.62 0.18 9.00
CA VAL A 258 -13.81 -0.41 7.67
C VAL A 258 -12.94 -1.65 7.50
N ALA A 259 -13.55 -2.75 7.07
CA ALA A 259 -12.83 -3.95 6.65
C ALA A 259 -12.73 -3.98 5.12
N VAL A 260 -11.51 -4.13 4.58
CA VAL A 260 -11.24 -4.06 3.15
C VAL A 260 -10.93 -5.44 2.59
N ALA A 261 -11.71 -5.88 1.59
CA ALA A 261 -11.39 -7.04 0.76
C ALA A 261 -10.56 -6.61 -0.46
N ALA A 262 -9.32 -7.08 -0.60
CA ALA A 262 -8.42 -6.68 -1.67
C ALA A 262 -8.26 -7.80 -2.72
N PHE A 263 -9.01 -7.68 -3.81
CA PHE A 263 -8.96 -8.63 -4.94
C PHE A 263 -7.82 -8.30 -5.90
N THR A 264 -7.21 -9.35 -6.46
CA THR A 264 -6.04 -9.26 -7.37
C THR A 264 -6.30 -9.94 -8.71
N THR A 265 -6.38 -11.27 -8.72
CA THR A 265 -6.50 -12.10 -9.93
C THR A 265 -7.77 -12.97 -9.92
N GLU A 266 -8.60 -12.85 -8.90
CA GLU A 266 -9.84 -13.58 -8.75
C GLU A 266 -10.81 -13.25 -9.89
N THR A 267 -11.51 -14.25 -10.39
CA THR A 267 -12.58 -14.06 -11.38
C THR A 267 -13.78 -13.36 -10.74
N PRO A 268 -14.65 -12.68 -11.51
CA PRO A 268 -15.86 -12.05 -10.96
C PRO A 268 -16.73 -13.01 -10.16
N ALA A 269 -16.86 -14.27 -10.62
CA ALA A 269 -17.60 -15.31 -9.89
C ALA A 269 -16.96 -15.64 -8.53
N ARG A 270 -15.61 -15.74 -8.48
CA ARG A 270 -14.90 -15.98 -7.21
C ARG A 270 -15.00 -14.77 -6.28
N VAL A 271 -14.89 -13.56 -6.82
CA VAL A 271 -15.12 -12.32 -6.06
C VAL A 271 -16.50 -12.33 -5.40
N PHE A 272 -17.54 -12.67 -6.16
CA PHE A 272 -18.91 -12.76 -5.63
C PHE A 272 -19.03 -13.75 -4.48
N GLN A 273 -18.48 -14.98 -4.63
CA GLN A 273 -18.46 -16.00 -3.59
C GLN A 273 -17.76 -15.51 -2.32
N ILE A 274 -16.59 -14.88 -2.45
CA ILE A 274 -15.83 -14.38 -1.30
C ILE A 274 -16.56 -13.24 -0.60
N LEU A 275 -17.16 -12.31 -1.35
CA LEU A 275 -17.97 -11.23 -0.77
C LEU A 275 -19.19 -11.79 -0.05
N ASP A 276 -19.84 -12.83 -0.58
CA ASP A 276 -20.94 -13.50 0.10
C ASP A 276 -20.51 -14.13 1.43
N LEU A 277 -19.35 -14.81 1.46
CA LEU A 277 -18.77 -15.32 2.71
C LEU A 277 -18.51 -14.20 3.73
N LEU A 278 -17.98 -13.04 3.28
CA LEU A 278 -17.72 -11.88 4.13
C LEU A 278 -19.00 -11.25 4.66
N PHE A 279 -20.03 -11.04 3.80
CA PHE A 279 -21.30 -10.47 4.20
C PHE A 279 -22.03 -11.34 5.24
N ASN A 280 -21.88 -12.65 5.14
CA ASN A 280 -22.54 -13.61 6.01
C ASN A 280 -21.65 -14.11 7.17
N ALA A 281 -20.45 -13.52 7.35
CA ALA A 281 -19.47 -13.89 8.35
C ALA A 281 -19.17 -15.41 8.39
N GLN A 282 -19.02 -16.01 7.21
CA GLN A 282 -18.79 -17.46 7.05
C GLN A 282 -17.29 -17.80 7.06
N PRO A 283 -16.92 -19.03 7.45
CA PRO A 283 -15.56 -19.54 7.30
C PRO A 283 -15.12 -19.55 5.83
N PHE A 284 -13.80 -19.39 5.61
CA PHE A 284 -13.24 -19.49 4.26
C PHE A 284 -13.21 -20.96 3.78
N ASP A 285 -13.45 -21.15 2.50
CA ASP A 285 -13.59 -22.45 1.84
C ASP A 285 -12.27 -23.03 1.32
N SER A 286 -11.15 -22.37 1.55
CA SER A 286 -9.84 -22.72 1.02
C SER A 286 -8.72 -22.45 2.03
N GLU A 287 -7.46 -22.77 1.69
CA GLU A 287 -6.30 -22.42 2.53
C GLU A 287 -6.17 -20.91 2.65
N PHE A 288 -5.91 -20.40 3.87
CA PHE A 288 -5.76 -18.99 4.15
C PHE A 288 -4.79 -18.75 5.33
N THR A 289 -4.45 -17.49 5.56
CA THR A 289 -3.67 -17.03 6.71
C THR A 289 -4.40 -15.92 7.46
N ARG A 290 -4.10 -15.77 8.75
CA ARG A 290 -4.47 -14.58 9.56
C ARG A 290 -3.37 -13.49 9.52
N GLY A 291 -2.30 -13.69 8.74
CA GLY A 291 -1.17 -12.79 8.74
C GLY A 291 -0.54 -12.68 10.13
N LEU A 292 -0.21 -11.46 10.54
CA LEU A 292 0.34 -11.15 11.86
C LEU A 292 -0.70 -10.62 12.86
N TYR A 293 -1.99 -10.69 12.55
CA TYR A 293 -3.05 -10.09 13.37
C TYR A 293 -3.11 -10.64 14.80
N TYR A 294 -2.73 -11.90 15.01
CA TYR A 294 -2.74 -12.55 16.32
C TYR A 294 -1.34 -12.73 16.93
N THR A 295 -0.34 -12.05 16.41
CA THR A 295 1.00 -12.08 17.03
C THR A 295 1.04 -11.16 18.23
N ASN A 296 1.65 -11.64 19.32
CA ASN A 296 2.02 -10.79 20.45
C ASN A 296 3.39 -10.17 20.12
N ASN A 297 3.40 -8.92 19.72
CA ASN A 297 4.63 -8.13 19.58
C ASN A 297 4.86 -7.29 20.81
#